data_9cd6da8713770e4a49f9e9804b3fa280
#
_entry.id   9cd6da8713770e4a49f9e9804b3fa280
#
_cell.length_a   1.000
_cell.length_b   1.000
_cell.length_c   1.000
_cell.angle_alpha   90.00
_cell.angle_beta   90.00
_cell.angle_gamma   90.00
#
_symmetry.space_group_name_H-M   'P 1'
#
loop_
_entity.id
_entity.type
_entity.pdbx_description
1 polymer ?
#
loop_
_entity_poly.entity_id
_entity_poly.type
_entity_poly.pdbx_seq_one_letter_code
_entity_poly.pdbx_strand_id
1 'polypeptide(L)'
;MGELVIVTKEESAMERRDKINYYLDLAEIVGQRGTCLRRHYGAVIVKNDEVISTGYVGAPRGRKNCSDLGVCIRQKMNVPRGERYELCRSVHAEANAIISASRGKMIGSTLYLVGKEVDTGEYVKNSNSCSMCKRMIINAGIDRVYIRDSKDEYRMIPVQQWIDDDESLAGTFGY
;
A
#
# COMPACT_ATOMS: atom_id res chain seq x y z
N MET A 1 15.18 48.81 19.43
CA MET A 1 16.13 47.71 19.41
C MET A 1 15.49 46.54 20.13
N GLY A 2 15.00 45.57 19.38
CA GLY A 2 14.38 44.35 19.95
C GLY A 2 15.46 43.37 20.34
N GLU A 3 15.45 42.94 21.58
CA GLU A 3 16.33 41.90 22.10
C GLU A 3 16.00 40.56 21.44
N LEU A 4 16.99 39.98 20.79
CA LEU A 4 16.90 38.62 20.21
C LEU A 4 16.92 37.60 21.37
N VAL A 5 15.78 37.04 21.75
CA VAL A 5 15.72 35.96 22.74
C VAL A 5 16.22 34.69 22.06
N ILE A 6 17.47 34.32 22.32
CA ILE A 6 17.98 33.00 21.93
C ILE A 6 17.40 32.01 22.90
N VAL A 7 16.40 31.26 22.44
CA VAL A 7 15.90 30.08 23.16
C VAL A 7 16.88 28.95 22.90
N THR A 8 17.78 28.70 23.85
CA THR A 8 18.57 27.48 23.87
C THR A 8 17.64 26.32 24.22
N LYS A 9 17.20 25.60 23.19
CA LYS A 9 16.64 24.28 23.37
C LYS A 9 17.78 23.39 23.86
N GLU A 10 17.64 22.78 25.05
CA GLU A 10 18.42 21.61 25.39
C GLU A 10 18.24 20.62 24.24
N GLU A 11 19.35 20.23 23.61
CA GLU A 11 19.39 19.26 22.52
C GLU A 11 19.01 17.88 23.04
N SER A 12 17.70 17.59 23.11
CA SER A 12 17.28 16.24 22.85
C SER A 12 17.53 16.05 21.36
N ALA A 13 18.50 15.23 20.99
CA ALA A 13 18.74 14.85 19.61
C ALA A 13 17.40 14.43 19.02
N MET A 14 16.84 15.22 18.12
CA MET A 14 15.56 14.94 17.50
C MET A 14 15.80 13.70 16.63
N GLU A 15 15.38 12.54 17.14
CA GLU A 15 15.54 11.27 16.45
C GLU A 15 14.83 11.36 15.09
N ARG A 16 15.62 11.36 14.03
CA ARG A 16 15.10 11.43 12.66
C ARG A 16 14.38 10.14 12.34
N ARG A 17 13.12 10.22 11.88
CA ARG A 17 12.39 9.05 11.39
C ARG A 17 13.23 8.28 10.38
N ASP A 18 13.39 6.97 10.57
CA ASP A 18 14.11 6.13 9.62
C ASP A 18 13.41 6.13 8.25
N LYS A 19 14.19 5.94 7.21
CA LYS A 19 13.74 6.13 5.84
C LYS A 19 12.62 5.16 5.42
N ILE A 20 12.64 3.92 5.89
CA ILE A 20 11.63 2.91 5.54
C ILE A 20 10.31 3.29 6.19
N ASN A 21 10.31 3.57 7.49
CA ASN A 21 9.11 4.01 8.18
C ASN A 21 8.60 5.36 7.67
N TYR A 22 9.48 6.26 7.26
CA TYR A 22 9.07 7.52 6.60
C TYR A 22 8.23 7.26 5.34
N TYR A 23 8.65 6.36 4.44
CA TYR A 23 7.88 6.02 3.25
C TYR A 23 6.63 5.21 3.56
N LEU A 24 6.65 4.38 4.60
CA LEU A 24 5.46 3.70 5.09
C LEU A 24 4.45 4.68 5.71
N ASP A 25 4.92 5.72 6.41
CA ASP A 25 4.05 6.80 6.91
C ASP A 25 3.37 7.54 5.75
N LEU A 26 4.08 7.81 4.65
CA LEU A 26 3.48 8.38 3.43
C LEU A 26 2.41 7.44 2.83
N ALA A 27 2.70 6.14 2.75
CA ALA A 27 1.74 5.15 2.26
C ALA A 27 0.49 5.08 3.15
N GLU A 28 0.65 5.21 4.47
CA GLU A 28 -0.48 5.27 5.41
C GLU A 28 -1.36 6.49 5.17
N ILE A 29 -0.75 7.68 5.00
CA ILE A 29 -1.47 8.91 4.68
C ILE A 29 -2.21 8.79 3.35
N VAL A 30 -1.55 8.25 2.31
CA VAL A 30 -2.19 7.98 1.02
C VAL A 30 -3.41 7.06 1.19
N GLY A 31 -3.29 6.03 2.02
CA GLY A 31 -4.36 5.09 2.33
C GLY A 31 -5.60 5.72 2.96
N GLN A 32 -5.45 6.85 3.66
CA GLN A 32 -6.60 7.59 4.26
C GLN A 32 -7.60 8.10 3.22
N ARG A 33 -7.19 8.21 1.94
CA ARG A 33 -8.08 8.52 0.82
C ARG A 33 -8.85 7.30 0.32
N GLY A 34 -8.61 6.11 0.85
CA GLY A 34 -9.29 4.88 0.47
C GLY A 34 -10.82 4.98 0.61
N THR A 35 -11.52 4.32 -0.29
CA THR A 35 -12.99 4.35 -0.36
C THR A 35 -13.64 2.97 -0.18
N CYS A 36 -12.84 1.96 0.16
CA CYS A 36 -13.32 0.63 0.49
C CYS A 36 -14.03 0.63 1.87
N LEU A 37 -15.12 -0.11 2.01
CA LEU A 37 -15.85 -0.25 3.28
C LEU A 37 -15.14 -1.16 4.29
N ARG A 38 -14.15 -1.94 3.85
CA ARG A 38 -13.53 -2.96 4.69
C ARG A 38 -12.12 -2.61 5.10
N ARG A 39 -11.27 -2.20 4.15
CA ARG A 39 -9.86 -1.92 4.35
C ARG A 39 -9.41 -0.74 3.52
N HIS A 40 -8.64 0.12 4.12
CA HIS A 40 -7.97 1.19 3.42
C HIS A 40 -6.51 0.81 3.21
N TYR A 41 -6.12 0.68 1.95
CA TYR A 41 -4.74 0.47 1.54
C TYR A 41 -4.20 1.70 0.84
N GLY A 42 -2.95 2.02 1.15
CA GLY A 42 -2.15 3.01 0.46
C GLY A 42 -0.82 2.42 0.01
N ALA A 43 -0.39 2.81 -1.17
CA ALA A 43 0.86 2.38 -1.77
C ALA A 43 1.67 3.59 -2.26
N VAL A 44 2.98 3.52 -2.07
CA VAL A 44 3.95 4.52 -2.56
C VAL A 44 5.08 3.80 -3.26
N ILE A 45 5.39 4.19 -4.50
CA ILE A 45 6.52 3.67 -5.26
C ILE A 45 7.65 4.67 -5.18
N VAL A 46 8.83 4.21 -4.80
CA VAL A 46 10.04 5.04 -4.58
C VAL A 46 11.21 4.47 -5.36
N LYS A 47 11.98 5.32 -5.99
CA LYS A 47 13.24 4.97 -6.64
C LYS A 47 14.26 6.09 -6.44
N ASN A 48 15.48 5.73 -6.06
CA ASN A 48 16.57 6.70 -5.81
C ASN A 48 16.15 7.83 -4.86
N ASP A 49 15.42 7.48 -3.80
CA ASP A 49 14.92 8.44 -2.80
C ASP A 49 13.88 9.45 -3.34
N GLU A 50 13.29 9.17 -4.49
CA GLU A 50 12.24 9.96 -5.13
C GLU A 50 10.92 9.18 -5.12
N VAL A 51 9.82 9.82 -4.67
CA VAL A 51 8.48 9.26 -4.81
C VAL A 51 8.07 9.32 -6.28
N ILE A 52 7.94 8.15 -6.92
CA ILE A 52 7.56 8.02 -8.32
C ILE A 52 6.06 8.16 -8.51
N SER A 53 5.29 7.49 -7.65
CA SER A 53 3.83 7.52 -7.69
C SER A 53 3.23 7.07 -6.37
N THR A 54 1.94 7.34 -6.22
CA THR A 54 1.12 6.90 -5.10
C THR A 54 -0.18 6.29 -5.61
N GLY A 55 -0.79 5.44 -4.80
CA GLY A 55 -2.09 4.86 -5.08
C GLY A 55 -2.82 4.49 -3.79
N TYR A 56 -4.13 4.64 -3.79
CA TYR A 56 -5.01 4.16 -2.72
C TYR A 56 -6.14 3.32 -3.31
N VAL A 57 -6.74 2.48 -2.49
CA VAL A 57 -7.86 1.64 -2.89
C VAL A 57 -9.11 2.48 -3.17
N GLY A 58 -9.71 2.29 -4.33
CA GLY A 58 -10.92 3.03 -4.71
C GLY A 58 -11.54 2.53 -6.00
N ALA A 59 -12.80 2.89 -6.25
CA ALA A 59 -13.46 2.56 -7.51
C ALA A 59 -12.73 3.18 -8.70
N PRO A 60 -12.89 2.61 -9.90
CA PRO A 60 -12.39 3.25 -11.12
C PRO A 60 -12.88 4.69 -11.22
N ARG A 61 -12.02 5.58 -11.72
CA ARG A 61 -12.32 7.01 -11.85
C ARG A 61 -13.63 7.23 -12.62
N GLY A 62 -14.49 8.08 -12.08
CA GLY A 62 -15.83 8.36 -12.63
C GLY A 62 -16.92 7.40 -12.19
N ARG A 63 -16.60 6.30 -11.52
CA ARG A 63 -17.61 5.40 -10.91
C ARG A 63 -17.82 5.73 -9.44
N LYS A 64 -19.03 5.49 -8.92
CA LYS A 64 -19.33 5.61 -7.50
C LYS A 64 -18.46 4.66 -6.68
N ASN A 65 -17.94 5.14 -5.56
CA ASN A 65 -17.15 4.35 -4.62
C ASN A 65 -18.03 3.38 -3.82
N CYS A 66 -17.41 2.37 -3.22
CA CYS A 66 -18.11 1.48 -2.29
C CYS A 66 -18.65 2.25 -1.09
N SER A 67 -17.94 3.27 -0.60
CA SER A 67 -18.39 4.18 0.46
C SER A 67 -19.66 4.96 0.07
N ASP A 68 -19.79 5.36 -1.21
CA ASP A 68 -20.96 6.08 -1.69
C ASP A 68 -22.20 5.16 -1.83
N LEU A 69 -21.95 3.89 -2.15
CA LEU A 69 -22.99 2.88 -2.33
C LEU A 69 -23.41 2.21 -1.01
N GLY A 70 -22.57 2.28 0.02
CA GLY A 70 -22.78 1.61 1.31
C GLY A 70 -22.80 0.08 1.22
N VAL A 71 -22.29 -0.52 0.12
CA VAL A 71 -22.32 -1.96 -0.10
C VAL A 71 -21.02 -2.48 -0.70
N CYS A 72 -20.52 -3.59 -0.16
CA CYS A 72 -19.43 -4.34 -0.74
C CYS A 72 -19.98 -5.50 -1.57
N ILE A 73 -19.74 -5.51 -2.88
CA ILE A 73 -20.25 -6.55 -3.77
C ILE A 73 -19.74 -7.95 -3.40
N ARG A 74 -18.51 -8.08 -2.94
CA ARG A 74 -17.96 -9.37 -2.50
C ARG A 74 -18.67 -9.90 -1.26
N GLN A 75 -19.03 -9.03 -0.31
CA GLN A 75 -19.84 -9.42 0.85
C GLN A 75 -21.26 -9.79 0.43
N LYS A 76 -21.88 -9.02 -0.48
CA LYS A 76 -23.22 -9.33 -1.02
C LYS A 76 -23.26 -10.68 -1.73
N MET A 77 -22.16 -11.07 -2.38
CA MET A 77 -22.03 -12.37 -3.06
C MET A 77 -21.54 -13.49 -2.14
N ASN A 78 -21.39 -13.24 -0.84
CA ASN A 78 -20.83 -14.19 0.15
C ASN A 78 -19.46 -14.75 -0.23
N VAL A 79 -18.62 -13.94 -0.89
CA VAL A 79 -17.25 -14.33 -1.23
C VAL A 79 -16.42 -14.39 0.04
N PRO A 80 -15.73 -15.51 0.32
CA PRO A 80 -14.85 -15.64 1.48
C PRO A 80 -13.79 -14.55 1.54
N ARG A 81 -13.31 -14.26 2.75
CA ARG A 81 -12.25 -13.29 2.96
C ARG A 81 -10.95 -13.78 2.33
N GLY A 82 -10.27 -12.93 1.58
CA GLY A 82 -9.01 -13.29 0.91
C GLY A 82 -9.16 -13.88 -0.49
N GLU A 83 -10.39 -14.13 -0.96
CA GLU A 83 -10.64 -14.79 -2.24
C GLU A 83 -11.30 -13.87 -3.26
N ARG A 84 -11.21 -14.24 -4.55
CA ARG A 84 -11.97 -13.67 -5.66
C ARG A 84 -11.88 -12.13 -5.74
N TYR A 85 -10.68 -11.59 -5.66
CA TYR A 85 -10.48 -10.14 -5.74
C TYR A 85 -10.82 -9.55 -7.11
N GLU A 86 -10.86 -10.35 -8.16
CA GLU A 86 -11.33 -9.96 -9.49
C GLU A 86 -12.80 -9.49 -9.49
N LEU A 87 -13.57 -9.91 -8.50
CA LEU A 87 -14.97 -9.46 -8.30
C LEU A 87 -15.06 -8.13 -7.53
N CYS A 88 -13.94 -7.61 -7.03
CA CYS A 88 -13.92 -6.35 -6.31
C CYS A 88 -14.18 -5.18 -7.25
N ARG A 89 -15.08 -4.27 -6.84
CA ARG A 89 -15.32 -3.02 -7.58
C ARG A 89 -14.14 -2.06 -7.56
N SER A 90 -13.32 -2.14 -6.50
CA SER A 90 -12.21 -1.23 -6.30
C SER A 90 -10.97 -1.69 -7.07
N VAL A 91 -10.23 -0.71 -7.57
CA VAL A 91 -8.85 -0.89 -8.00
C VAL A 91 -7.97 -0.83 -6.74
N HIS A 92 -7.07 -1.78 -6.59
CA HIS A 92 -6.19 -1.86 -5.43
C HIS A 92 -5.15 -0.74 -5.42
N ALA A 93 -4.62 -0.44 -4.24
CA ALA A 93 -3.65 0.64 -4.05
C ALA A 93 -2.40 0.45 -4.90
N GLU A 94 -1.86 -0.77 -4.94
CA GLU A 94 -0.69 -1.13 -5.75
C GLU A 94 -0.95 -0.90 -7.24
N ALA A 95 -2.10 -1.35 -7.73
CA ALA A 95 -2.51 -1.16 -9.13
C ALA A 95 -2.63 0.32 -9.49
N ASN A 96 -3.24 1.13 -8.62
CA ASN A 96 -3.37 2.58 -8.81
C ASN A 96 -2.00 3.27 -8.83
N ALA A 97 -1.07 2.86 -7.96
CA ALA A 97 0.29 3.39 -7.97
C ALA A 97 1.03 3.02 -9.27
N ILE A 98 0.91 1.77 -9.73
CA ILE A 98 1.54 1.29 -10.97
C ILE A 98 0.96 2.01 -12.20
N ILE A 99 -0.36 2.17 -12.29
CA ILE A 99 -1.01 2.88 -13.40
C ILE A 99 -0.56 4.35 -13.49
N SER A 100 -0.20 4.95 -12.36
CA SER A 100 0.17 6.37 -12.27
C SER A 100 1.63 6.66 -12.63
N ALA A 101 2.44 5.65 -13.00
CA ALA A 101 3.85 5.81 -13.35
C ALA A 101 4.21 5.07 -14.65
N SER A 102 5.26 5.51 -15.31
CA SER A 102 5.81 4.76 -16.45
C SER A 102 6.62 3.56 -15.96
N ARG A 103 6.58 2.45 -16.71
CA ARG A 103 7.37 1.25 -16.39
C ARG A 103 8.87 1.55 -16.29
N GLY A 104 9.41 2.38 -17.17
CA GLY A 104 10.83 2.76 -17.16
C GLY A 104 11.27 3.42 -15.84
N LYS A 105 10.39 4.19 -15.19
CA LYS A 105 10.65 4.75 -13.87
C LYS A 105 10.53 3.73 -12.74
N MET A 106 9.68 2.72 -12.91
CA MET A 106 9.41 1.72 -11.87
C MET A 106 10.45 0.59 -11.80
N ILE A 107 11.13 0.28 -12.91
CA ILE A 107 12.16 -0.78 -12.92
C ILE A 107 13.22 -0.49 -11.85
N GLY A 108 13.45 -1.46 -10.94
CA GLY A 108 14.40 -1.32 -9.84
C GLY A 108 13.90 -0.47 -8.67
N SER A 109 12.61 -0.13 -8.63
CA SER A 109 12.00 0.64 -7.54
C SER A 109 11.58 -0.22 -6.35
N THR A 110 11.14 0.45 -5.30
CA THR A 110 10.59 -0.14 -4.08
C THR A 110 9.15 0.31 -3.91
N LEU A 111 8.26 -0.61 -3.56
CA LEU A 111 6.87 -0.32 -3.21
C LEU A 111 6.70 -0.40 -1.69
N TYR A 112 6.06 0.60 -1.11
CA TYR A 112 5.68 0.66 0.30
C TYR A 112 4.17 0.53 0.40
N LEU A 113 3.70 -0.42 1.20
CA LEU A 113 2.28 -0.80 1.32
C LEU A 113 1.83 -0.76 2.77
N VAL A 114 0.73 -0.07 3.03
CA VAL A 114 0.08 -0.03 4.34
C VAL A 114 -1.40 -0.29 4.19
N GLY A 115 -1.93 -1.20 4.98
CA GLY A 115 -3.35 -1.50 5.07
C GLY A 115 -3.89 -1.30 6.48
N LYS A 116 -5.08 -0.71 6.59
CA LYS A 116 -5.81 -0.56 7.86
C LYS A 116 -7.22 -1.09 7.73
N GLU A 117 -7.69 -1.76 8.76
CA GLU A 117 -9.10 -2.16 8.89
C GLU A 117 -9.94 -0.90 9.11
N VAL A 118 -11.06 -0.77 8.42
CA VAL A 118 -11.92 0.43 8.49
C VAL A 118 -12.67 0.49 9.83
N ASP A 119 -13.10 -0.65 10.34
CA ASP A 119 -13.90 -0.75 11.56
C ASP A 119 -13.09 -0.50 12.83
N THR A 120 -11.85 -0.95 12.89
CA THR A 120 -11.00 -0.83 14.08
C THR A 120 -9.92 0.22 13.97
N GLY A 121 -9.54 0.62 12.75
CA GLY A 121 -8.39 1.48 12.49
C GLY A 121 -7.04 0.79 12.72
N GLU A 122 -7.02 -0.50 13.03
CA GLU A 122 -5.80 -1.27 13.23
C GLU A 122 -5.14 -1.64 11.90
N TYR A 123 -3.84 -1.93 11.96
CA TYR A 123 -3.12 -2.45 10.79
C TYR A 123 -3.64 -3.84 10.41
N VAL A 124 -3.75 -4.10 9.11
CA VAL A 124 -4.18 -5.41 8.60
C VAL A 124 -3.11 -6.45 8.94
N LYS A 125 -3.50 -7.45 9.72
CA LYS A 125 -2.61 -8.56 10.10
C LYS A 125 -2.28 -9.44 8.89
N ASN A 126 -1.02 -9.87 8.81
CA ASN A 126 -0.51 -10.72 7.72
C ASN A 126 -0.80 -10.11 6.33
N SER A 127 -0.77 -8.78 6.24
CA SER A 127 -0.99 -8.06 4.99
C SER A 127 -0.01 -8.51 3.90
N ASN A 128 -0.51 -8.66 2.69
CA ASN A 128 0.30 -8.96 1.50
C ASN A 128 -0.44 -8.46 0.26
N SER A 129 0.27 -8.29 -0.84
CA SER A 129 -0.35 -8.05 -2.14
C SER A 129 -1.09 -9.29 -2.62
N CYS A 130 -2.30 -9.11 -3.15
CA CYS A 130 -3.04 -10.21 -3.75
C CYS A 130 -2.37 -10.72 -5.03
N SER A 131 -2.72 -11.91 -5.50
CA SER A 131 -2.09 -12.51 -6.68
C SER A 131 -2.22 -11.64 -7.95
N MET A 132 -3.30 -10.88 -8.08
CA MET A 132 -3.47 -9.93 -9.19
C MET A 132 -2.44 -8.80 -9.10
N CYS A 133 -2.25 -8.23 -7.91
CA CYS A 133 -1.27 -7.16 -7.69
C CYS A 133 0.17 -7.69 -7.76
N LYS A 134 0.48 -8.88 -7.24
CA LYS A 134 1.80 -9.51 -7.38
C LYS A 134 2.23 -9.60 -8.84
N ARG A 135 1.35 -10.06 -9.74
CA ARG A 135 1.64 -10.12 -11.19
C ARG A 135 1.94 -8.76 -11.79
N MET A 136 1.20 -7.72 -11.39
CA MET A 136 1.46 -6.36 -11.87
C MET A 136 2.77 -5.79 -11.31
N ILE A 137 3.07 -6.04 -10.05
CA ILE A 137 4.32 -5.61 -9.38
C ILE A 137 5.53 -6.25 -10.06
N ILE A 138 5.48 -7.55 -10.36
CA ILE A 138 6.52 -8.27 -11.11
C ILE A 138 6.74 -7.61 -12.47
N ASN A 139 5.68 -7.43 -13.25
CA ASN A 139 5.78 -6.89 -14.60
C ASN A 139 6.16 -5.39 -14.64
N ALA A 140 5.87 -4.66 -13.57
CA ALA A 140 6.33 -3.28 -13.42
C ALA A 140 7.85 -3.17 -13.19
N GLY A 141 8.49 -4.27 -12.79
CA GLY A 141 9.93 -4.30 -12.50
C GLY A 141 10.30 -3.75 -11.12
N ILE A 142 9.36 -3.78 -10.19
CA ILE A 142 9.59 -3.40 -8.79
C ILE A 142 10.43 -4.50 -8.12
N ASP A 143 11.51 -4.14 -7.42
CA ASP A 143 12.46 -5.11 -6.85
C ASP A 143 12.02 -5.65 -5.50
N ARG A 144 11.37 -4.83 -4.67
CA ARG A 144 10.99 -5.18 -3.31
C ARG A 144 9.74 -4.46 -2.85
N VAL A 145 9.07 -5.09 -1.89
CA VAL A 145 7.88 -4.52 -1.24
C VAL A 145 8.11 -4.47 0.26
N TYR A 146 7.91 -3.30 0.87
CA TYR A 146 7.83 -3.15 2.32
C TYR A 146 6.37 -3.07 2.72
N ILE A 147 5.98 -3.89 3.70
CA ILE A 147 4.61 -3.96 4.22
C ILE A 147 4.64 -3.67 5.70
N ARG A 148 3.85 -2.70 6.15
CA ARG A 148 3.74 -2.34 7.56
C ARG A 148 2.88 -3.35 8.32
N ASP A 149 3.38 -3.84 9.45
CA ASP A 149 2.68 -4.74 10.36
C ASP A 149 2.20 -4.02 11.64
N SER A 150 2.96 -3.02 12.11
CA SER A 150 2.59 -2.12 13.19
C SER A 150 3.13 -0.72 12.93
N LYS A 151 3.01 0.20 13.89
CA LYS A 151 3.46 1.60 13.72
C LYS A 151 4.94 1.71 13.30
N ASP A 152 5.78 0.81 13.81
CA ASP A 152 7.24 0.86 13.62
C ASP A 152 7.82 -0.45 13.05
N GLU A 153 6.99 -1.50 12.92
CA GLU A 153 7.38 -2.81 12.42
C GLU A 153 6.91 -3.03 10.99
N TYR A 154 7.75 -3.65 10.20
CA TYR A 154 7.48 -3.96 8.81
C TYR A 154 8.22 -5.22 8.35
N ARG A 155 7.72 -5.81 7.27
CA ARG A 155 8.39 -6.88 6.54
C ARG A 155 8.87 -6.38 5.18
N MET A 156 10.01 -6.89 4.74
CA MET A 156 10.50 -6.69 3.38
C MET A 156 10.38 -8.00 2.60
N ILE A 157 9.75 -7.93 1.43
CA ILE A 157 9.56 -9.05 0.52
C ILE A 157 10.33 -8.74 -0.77
N PRO A 158 11.37 -9.51 -1.11
CA PRO A 158 11.97 -9.44 -2.43
C PRO A 158 10.96 -9.93 -3.48
N VAL A 159 10.72 -9.16 -4.54
CA VAL A 159 9.77 -9.56 -5.59
C VAL A 159 10.25 -10.83 -6.31
N GLN A 160 11.56 -11.07 -6.35
CA GLN A 160 12.12 -12.31 -6.87
C GLN A 160 11.54 -13.56 -6.20
N GLN A 161 11.23 -13.49 -4.90
CA GLN A 161 10.57 -14.59 -4.20
C GLN A 161 9.22 -14.96 -4.84
N TRP A 162 8.44 -13.98 -5.30
CA TRP A 162 7.16 -14.27 -5.97
C TRP A 162 7.33 -14.82 -7.40
N ILE A 163 8.49 -14.64 -8.00
CA ILE A 163 8.85 -15.21 -9.30
C ILE A 163 9.25 -16.68 -9.13
N ASP A 164 10.09 -16.93 -8.12
CA ASP A 164 10.64 -18.28 -7.87
C ASP A 164 9.57 -19.22 -7.25
N ASP A 165 8.75 -18.67 -6.32
CA ASP A 165 7.66 -19.39 -5.66
C ASP A 165 6.34 -19.11 -6.39
N ASP A 166 6.12 -19.73 -7.54
CA ASP A 166 4.90 -19.54 -8.32
C ASP A 166 3.70 -20.25 -7.68
N GLU A 167 3.06 -19.60 -6.74
CA GLU A 167 1.87 -20.09 -6.03
C GLU A 167 0.69 -20.40 -6.96
N SER A 168 0.68 -19.84 -8.19
CA SER A 168 -0.42 -20.04 -9.14
C SER A 168 -0.52 -21.50 -9.62
N LEU A 169 0.60 -22.25 -9.55
CA LEU A 169 0.65 -23.66 -9.94
C LEU A 169 0.09 -24.61 -8.88
N ALA A 170 -0.07 -24.16 -7.64
CA ALA A 170 -0.59 -24.96 -6.54
C ALA A 170 -2.11 -25.19 -6.61
N GLY A 171 -2.81 -24.51 -7.53
CA GLY A 171 -4.27 -24.62 -7.68
C GLY A 171 -5.07 -24.06 -6.50
N THR A 172 -4.43 -23.31 -5.62
CA THR A 172 -5.08 -22.63 -4.50
C THR A 172 -5.56 -21.26 -4.94
N PHE A 173 -6.83 -20.94 -4.68
CA PHE A 173 -7.44 -19.65 -4.99
C PHE A 173 -7.28 -18.64 -3.85
N GLY A 174 -6.28 -18.83 -2.98
CA GLY A 174 -5.95 -17.91 -1.90
C GLY A 174 -4.93 -16.86 -2.34
N TYR A 175 -5.01 -15.69 -1.72
CA TYR A 175 -4.10 -14.58 -1.96
C TYR A 175 -3.36 -14.21 -0.67
#